data_c954944c064ecd1291b960a9834016f0
#
_entry.id   c954944c064ecd1291b960a9834016f0
#
_cell.length_a   1.000
_cell.length_b   1.000
_cell.length_c   1.000
_cell.angle_alpha   90.00
_cell.angle_beta   90.00
_cell.angle_gamma   90.00
#
_symmetry.space_group_name_H-M   'P 1'
#
loop_
_entity.id
_entity.type
_entity.pdbx_description
1 polymer ?
#
loop_
_entity_poly.entity_id
_entity_poly.type
_entity_poly.pdbx_seq_one_letter_code
_entity_poly.pdbx_strand_id
1 'polypeptide(L)'
;MFGSSLPVGGPGTNTVISAHTGMVNASMFDNLPRLKDGETVTIDVMGETLTYKVTGREVVKPEDYDAVTYEADKDKLTLITCTPYGINTDRLLVHAERVDTQMEEESGWQPKLSWGMILALILIAAVLVIVWWNERRRKKRRSQRVS
;
A
#
# COMPACT_ATOMS: atom_id res chain seq x y z
N MET A 1 21.89 1.21 -19.26
CA MET A 1 21.42 2.56 -19.02
C MET A 1 22.45 3.30 -18.20
N PHE A 2 22.95 4.43 -18.66
CA PHE A 2 23.86 5.24 -17.87
C PHE A 2 23.09 5.84 -16.71
N GLY A 3 23.63 5.76 -15.49
CA GLY A 3 22.99 6.36 -14.31
C GLY A 3 21.98 5.49 -13.58
N SER A 4 21.94 4.18 -13.76
CA SER A 4 21.12 3.30 -12.93
C SER A 4 21.96 2.63 -11.85
N SER A 5 21.48 2.63 -10.60
CA SER A 5 21.98 1.76 -9.55
C SER A 5 21.55 0.31 -9.78
N LEU A 6 22.19 -0.64 -9.11
CA LEU A 6 21.71 -2.02 -9.07
C LEU A 6 20.36 -2.07 -8.33
N PRO A 7 19.43 -2.95 -8.70
CA PRO A 7 18.10 -3.04 -8.09
C PRO A 7 18.12 -3.78 -6.73
N VAL A 8 19.12 -3.48 -5.93
CA VAL A 8 19.26 -4.04 -4.56
C VAL A 8 18.86 -3.04 -3.48
N GLY A 9 18.55 -1.81 -3.87
CA GLY A 9 18.21 -0.72 -2.97
C GLY A 9 19.39 -0.20 -2.15
N GLY A 10 19.09 0.73 -1.26
CA GLY A 10 20.02 1.32 -0.31
C GLY A 10 20.14 2.83 -0.42
N PRO A 11 20.62 3.52 0.65
CA PRO A 11 20.78 4.97 0.64
C PRO A 11 21.70 5.45 -0.49
N GLY A 12 21.34 6.56 -1.12
CA GLY A 12 22.10 7.14 -2.24
C GLY A 12 21.92 6.40 -3.57
N THR A 13 20.95 5.50 -3.69
CA THR A 13 20.69 4.76 -4.93
C THR A 13 19.47 5.29 -5.67
N ASN A 14 19.48 5.15 -7.00
CA ASN A 14 18.30 5.28 -7.84
C ASN A 14 18.32 4.16 -8.88
N THR A 15 17.47 3.17 -8.67
CA THR A 15 17.31 2.06 -9.61
C THR A 15 16.41 2.48 -10.75
N VAL A 16 16.89 2.37 -11.98
CA VAL A 16 16.13 2.74 -13.17
C VAL A 16 15.71 1.48 -13.92
N ILE A 17 14.40 1.29 -14.05
CA ILE A 17 13.81 0.18 -14.80
C ILE A 17 13.04 0.75 -15.98
N SER A 18 13.40 0.31 -17.19
CA SER A 18 12.71 0.71 -18.40
C SER A 18 12.03 -0.47 -19.07
N ALA A 19 10.80 -0.25 -19.54
CA ALA A 19 10.08 -1.22 -20.33
C ALA A 19 9.24 -0.54 -21.42
N HIS A 20 8.92 -1.32 -22.44
CA HIS A 20 8.11 -0.86 -23.57
C HIS A 20 6.66 -0.62 -23.17
N THR A 21 6.00 0.25 -23.94
CA THR A 21 4.54 0.42 -23.95
C THR A 21 4.01 0.22 -25.38
N GLY A 22 2.80 -0.33 -25.51
CA GLY A 22 2.16 -0.53 -26.81
C GLY A 22 2.65 -1.77 -27.58
N MET A 23 3.18 -2.78 -26.92
CA MET A 23 3.52 -4.04 -27.59
C MET A 23 2.27 -4.91 -27.81
N VAL A 24 2.12 -5.47 -29.01
CA VAL A 24 0.92 -6.23 -29.42
C VAL A 24 0.70 -7.49 -28.58
N ASN A 25 1.78 -8.10 -28.08
CA ASN A 25 1.73 -9.41 -27.41
C ASN A 25 2.21 -9.37 -25.93
N ALA A 26 2.46 -8.20 -25.37
CA ALA A 26 2.94 -8.07 -24.00
C ALA A 26 2.51 -6.75 -23.36
N SER A 27 1.86 -6.84 -22.22
CA SER A 27 1.53 -5.67 -21.41
C SER A 27 2.66 -5.43 -20.41
N MET A 28 3.68 -4.67 -20.81
CA MET A 28 4.80 -4.33 -19.93
C MET A 28 4.44 -3.11 -19.05
N PHE A 29 4.82 -1.90 -19.47
CA PHE A 29 4.52 -0.65 -18.76
C PHE A 29 3.30 0.11 -19.32
N ASP A 30 2.36 -0.59 -19.96
CA ASP A 30 1.14 0.01 -20.53
C ASP A 30 0.26 0.70 -19.46
N ASN A 31 0.30 0.22 -18.23
CA ASN A 31 -0.44 0.78 -17.10
C ASN A 31 0.35 1.82 -16.30
N LEU A 32 1.64 2.01 -16.57
CA LEU A 32 2.47 2.98 -15.86
C LEU A 32 1.89 4.42 -15.85
N PRO A 33 1.26 4.91 -16.95
CA PRO A 33 0.62 6.23 -16.94
C PRO A 33 -0.57 6.37 -15.98
N ARG A 34 -1.13 5.26 -15.51
CA ARG A 34 -2.28 5.25 -14.60
C ARG A 34 -1.87 5.23 -13.13
N LEU A 35 -0.61 4.91 -12.86
CA LEU A 35 -0.07 4.84 -11.50
C LEU A 35 -0.12 6.23 -10.87
N LYS A 36 -0.67 6.35 -9.66
CA LYS A 36 -0.89 7.62 -8.97
C LYS A 36 0.15 7.84 -7.88
N ASP A 37 0.36 9.10 -7.54
CA ASP A 37 1.21 9.46 -6.41
C ASP A 37 0.65 8.86 -5.11
N GLY A 38 1.53 8.27 -4.31
CA GLY A 38 1.18 7.56 -3.10
C GLY A 38 0.87 6.07 -3.27
N GLU A 39 0.69 5.56 -4.50
CA GLU A 39 0.60 4.12 -4.76
C GLU A 39 1.94 3.42 -4.60
N THR A 40 1.93 2.12 -4.36
CA THR A 40 3.15 1.34 -4.10
C THR A 40 3.53 0.48 -5.30
N VAL A 41 4.85 0.37 -5.49
CA VAL A 41 5.49 -0.53 -6.46
C VAL A 41 6.39 -1.48 -5.71
N THR A 42 6.31 -2.76 -6.00
CA THR A 42 7.20 -3.77 -5.43
C THR A 42 8.16 -4.32 -6.46
N ILE A 43 9.39 -4.57 -6.05
CA ILE A 43 10.41 -5.24 -6.85
C ILE A 43 10.92 -6.44 -6.05
N ASP A 44 10.83 -7.61 -6.66
CA ASP A 44 11.41 -8.83 -6.09
C ASP A 44 12.79 -9.06 -6.71
N VAL A 45 13.81 -9.05 -5.90
CA VAL A 45 15.18 -9.26 -6.33
C VAL A 45 15.94 -10.15 -5.34
N MET A 46 16.55 -11.22 -5.82
CA MET A 46 17.37 -12.15 -5.03
C MET A 46 16.65 -12.72 -3.80
N GLY A 47 15.32 -12.82 -3.83
CA GLY A 47 14.49 -13.32 -2.73
C GLY A 47 14.07 -12.27 -1.71
N GLU A 48 14.40 -11.01 -1.94
CA GLU A 48 13.93 -9.87 -1.13
C GLU A 48 12.90 -9.06 -1.91
N THR A 49 11.85 -8.64 -1.23
CA THR A 49 10.81 -7.74 -1.77
C THR A 49 11.11 -6.30 -1.33
N LEU A 50 11.38 -5.45 -2.29
CA LEU A 50 11.63 -4.04 -2.08
C LEU A 50 10.36 -3.25 -2.41
N THR A 51 9.82 -2.49 -1.46
CA THR A 51 8.60 -1.70 -1.65
C THR A 51 8.95 -0.23 -1.78
N TYR A 52 8.41 0.42 -2.82
CA TYR A 52 8.60 1.83 -3.11
C TYR A 52 7.25 2.52 -3.23
N LYS A 53 7.14 3.75 -2.74
CA LYS A 53 5.95 4.60 -2.84
C LYS A 53 6.17 5.66 -3.89
N VAL A 54 5.23 5.79 -4.82
CA VAL A 54 5.28 6.79 -5.90
C VAL A 54 5.24 8.20 -5.30
N THR A 55 6.22 9.02 -5.68
CA THR A 55 6.38 10.41 -5.20
C THR A 55 6.07 11.44 -6.27
N GLY A 56 6.12 11.06 -7.54
CA GLY A 56 5.82 11.98 -8.63
C GLY A 56 6.08 11.37 -10.00
N ARG A 57 5.75 12.14 -11.02
CA ARG A 57 5.96 11.78 -12.42
C ARG A 57 6.32 12.99 -13.26
N GLU A 58 7.05 12.76 -14.34
CA GLU A 58 7.37 13.78 -15.33
C GLU A 58 7.47 13.19 -16.74
N VAL A 59 7.35 14.05 -17.75
CA VAL A 59 7.54 13.69 -19.16
C VAL A 59 8.72 14.48 -19.69
N VAL A 60 9.69 13.78 -20.23
CA VAL A 60 10.96 14.36 -20.72
C VAL A 60 11.27 13.89 -22.14
N LYS A 61 12.21 14.55 -22.79
CA LYS A 61 12.72 14.12 -24.09
C LYS A 61 13.64 12.91 -23.92
N PRO A 62 13.78 12.06 -24.96
CA PRO A 62 14.60 10.84 -24.90
C PRO A 62 16.06 11.09 -24.56
N GLU A 63 16.58 12.27 -24.87
CA GLU A 63 17.96 12.72 -24.64
C GLU A 63 18.17 13.42 -23.29
N ASP A 64 17.12 13.64 -22.52
CA ASP A 64 17.20 14.30 -21.21
C ASP A 64 17.56 13.27 -20.13
N TYR A 65 18.85 13.13 -19.87
CA TYR A 65 19.39 12.19 -18.89
C TYR A 65 19.47 12.76 -17.47
N ASP A 66 19.31 14.09 -17.31
CA ASP A 66 19.42 14.79 -16.03
C ASP A 66 18.17 14.61 -15.16
N ALA A 67 17.09 14.08 -15.74
CA ALA A 67 15.85 13.77 -15.01
C ALA A 67 16.02 12.63 -13.98
N VAL A 68 17.06 11.80 -14.10
CA VAL A 68 17.37 10.75 -13.11
C VAL A 68 18.30 11.31 -12.05
N THR A 69 17.74 11.70 -10.93
CA THR A 69 18.48 12.35 -9.83
C THR A 69 18.79 11.39 -8.69
N TYR A 70 19.90 11.63 -8.00
CA TYR A 70 20.36 10.89 -6.83
C TYR A 70 20.31 11.80 -5.60
N GLU A 71 19.91 11.26 -4.47
CA GLU A 71 19.94 11.91 -3.16
C GLU A 71 20.63 11.00 -2.17
N ALA A 72 21.62 11.52 -1.44
CA ALA A 72 22.55 10.72 -0.62
C ALA A 72 21.85 9.83 0.42
N ASP A 73 20.72 10.29 0.95
CA ASP A 73 20.02 9.62 2.05
C ASP A 73 18.77 8.84 1.57
N LYS A 74 18.49 8.84 0.25
CA LYS A 74 17.29 8.21 -0.30
C LYS A 74 17.62 6.98 -1.12
N ASP A 75 16.74 5.99 -1.02
CA ASP A 75 16.67 4.84 -1.90
C ASP A 75 15.53 5.08 -2.88
N LYS A 76 15.87 5.35 -4.13
CA LYS A 76 14.93 5.76 -5.19
C LYS A 76 14.76 4.68 -6.25
N LEU A 77 13.56 4.66 -6.82
CA LEU A 77 13.21 3.89 -8.00
C LEU A 77 12.65 4.84 -9.07
N THR A 78 13.15 4.72 -10.29
CA THR A 78 12.60 5.44 -11.45
C THR A 78 12.16 4.44 -12.51
N LEU A 79 10.86 4.44 -12.82
CA LEU A 79 10.28 3.62 -13.89
C LEU A 79 10.14 4.47 -15.14
N ILE A 80 10.62 3.96 -16.30
CA ILE A 80 10.65 4.70 -17.56
C ILE A 80 9.91 3.93 -18.65
N THR A 81 9.03 4.64 -19.36
CA THR A 81 8.40 4.09 -20.57
C THR A 81 8.25 5.17 -21.65
N CYS A 82 7.92 4.76 -22.86
CA CYS A 82 7.64 5.67 -23.96
C CYS A 82 6.24 6.31 -23.83
N THR A 83 6.11 7.56 -24.26
CA THR A 83 4.87 8.32 -24.27
C THR A 83 4.86 9.32 -25.44
N PRO A 84 3.70 9.77 -25.99
CA PRO A 84 2.36 9.17 -25.84
C PRO A 84 2.27 7.75 -26.44
N TYR A 85 1.28 6.99 -25.99
CA TYR A 85 1.07 5.61 -26.44
C TYR A 85 1.00 5.51 -27.96
N GLY A 86 1.81 4.64 -28.56
CA GLY A 86 1.89 4.41 -30.01
C GLY A 86 2.67 5.48 -30.81
N ILE A 87 2.96 6.66 -30.22
CA ILE A 87 3.76 7.73 -30.88
C ILE A 87 5.21 7.69 -30.38
N ASN A 88 5.40 7.53 -29.06
CA ASN A 88 6.68 7.25 -28.43
C ASN A 88 7.78 8.32 -28.57
N THR A 89 7.38 9.59 -28.75
CA THR A 89 8.29 10.73 -28.95
C THR A 89 8.98 11.18 -27.67
N ASP A 90 8.37 10.90 -26.53
CA ASP A 90 8.84 11.35 -25.22
C ASP A 90 9.00 10.15 -24.27
N ARG A 91 9.46 10.41 -23.04
CA ARG A 91 9.61 9.43 -21.98
C ARG A 91 8.79 9.85 -20.77
N LEU A 92 7.94 8.97 -20.29
CA LEU A 92 7.30 9.09 -18.99
C LEU A 92 8.22 8.49 -17.95
N LEU A 93 8.58 9.28 -16.95
CA LEU A 93 9.29 8.88 -15.75
C LEU A 93 8.30 8.87 -14.58
N VAL A 94 8.32 7.81 -13.80
CA VAL A 94 7.59 7.70 -12.53
C VAL A 94 8.63 7.46 -11.45
N HIS A 95 8.71 8.40 -10.50
CA HIS A 95 9.64 8.36 -9.38
C HIS A 95 8.97 7.79 -8.16
N ALA A 96 9.70 6.97 -7.43
CA ALA A 96 9.26 6.39 -6.18
C ALA A 96 10.42 6.35 -5.16
N GLU A 97 10.10 6.39 -3.89
CA GLU A 97 11.04 6.29 -2.78
C GLU A 97 10.76 5.05 -1.95
N ARG A 98 11.82 4.42 -1.43
CA ARG A 98 11.75 3.24 -0.58
C ARG A 98 10.87 3.51 0.63
N VAL A 99 9.98 2.58 0.92
CA VAL A 99 9.24 2.53 2.18
C VAL A 99 9.56 1.23 2.91
N ASP A 100 9.90 1.33 4.18
CA ASP A 100 10.07 0.14 5.01
C ASP A 100 8.72 -0.49 5.24
N THR A 101 8.51 -1.68 4.70
CA THR A 101 7.24 -2.43 4.79
C THR A 101 6.81 -2.69 6.24
N GLN A 102 7.75 -2.56 7.19
CA GLN A 102 7.48 -2.71 8.63
C GLN A 102 6.62 -1.58 9.22
N MET A 103 6.57 -0.41 8.57
CA MET A 103 5.78 0.74 9.08
C MET A 103 4.37 0.82 8.51
N GLU A 104 4.07 0.15 7.40
CA GLU A 104 2.74 0.22 6.78
C GLU A 104 1.77 -0.89 7.26
N GLU A 105 2.26 -1.99 7.84
CA GLU A 105 1.38 -3.02 8.41
C GLU A 105 0.63 -2.55 9.68
N GLU A 106 1.11 -1.53 10.39
CA GLU A 106 0.39 -1.01 11.56
C GLU A 106 -0.76 -0.06 11.22
N SER A 107 -0.85 0.47 10.00
CA SER A 107 -1.93 1.39 9.63
C SER A 107 -3.15 0.73 8.97
N GLY A 108 -3.08 -0.57 8.68
CA GLY A 108 -4.09 -1.28 7.87
C GLY A 108 -5.23 -1.94 8.64
N TRP A 109 -5.05 -2.28 9.93
CA TRP A 109 -6.10 -2.94 10.70
C TRP A 109 -6.71 -2.00 11.75
N GLN A 110 -7.49 -1.04 11.29
CA GLN A 110 -8.47 -0.41 12.18
C GLN A 110 -9.72 -1.29 12.16
N PRO A 111 -10.07 -1.98 13.25
CA PRO A 111 -11.36 -2.61 13.36
C PRO A 111 -12.40 -1.49 13.29
N LYS A 112 -12.98 -1.27 12.13
CA LYS A 112 -14.18 -0.45 12.00
C LYS A 112 -15.27 -1.20 12.76
N LEU A 113 -15.32 -1.01 14.09
CA LEU A 113 -16.49 -1.42 14.85
C LEU A 113 -17.67 -0.69 14.23
N SER A 114 -18.44 -1.40 13.42
CA SER A 114 -19.66 -0.82 12.88
C SER A 114 -20.59 -0.55 14.07
N TRP A 115 -21.31 0.55 14.02
CA TRP A 115 -22.32 0.88 15.03
C TRP A 115 -23.26 -0.30 15.32
N GLY A 116 -23.50 -1.15 14.30
CA GLY A 116 -24.26 -2.39 14.45
C GLY A 116 -23.61 -3.44 15.38
N MET A 117 -22.28 -3.57 15.37
CA MET A 117 -21.56 -4.48 16.29
C MET A 117 -21.61 -3.95 17.73
N ILE A 118 -21.51 -2.65 17.94
CA ILE A 118 -21.63 -2.04 19.26
C ILE A 118 -23.04 -2.25 19.82
N LEU A 119 -24.07 -2.03 19.01
CA LEU A 119 -25.47 -2.28 19.42
C LEU A 119 -25.71 -3.75 19.73
N ALA A 120 -25.17 -4.67 18.95
CA ALA A 120 -25.29 -6.11 19.22
C ALA A 120 -24.64 -6.50 20.55
N LEU A 121 -23.46 -5.99 20.87
CA LEU A 121 -22.78 -6.24 22.15
C LEU A 121 -23.57 -5.67 23.34
N ILE A 122 -24.16 -4.48 23.19
CA ILE A 122 -25.00 -3.87 24.23
C ILE A 122 -26.27 -4.72 24.48
N LEU A 123 -26.91 -5.22 23.40
CA LEU A 123 -28.08 -6.08 23.52
C LEU A 123 -27.74 -7.41 24.23
N ILE A 124 -26.64 -8.04 23.88
CA ILE A 124 -26.17 -9.27 24.53
C ILE A 124 -25.92 -9.02 26.02
N ALA A 125 -25.22 -7.94 26.37
CA ALA A 125 -24.98 -7.56 27.76
C ALA A 125 -26.28 -7.31 28.54
N ALA A 126 -27.25 -6.62 27.93
CA ALA A 126 -28.55 -6.37 28.54
C ALA A 126 -29.33 -7.67 28.81
N VAL A 127 -29.34 -8.60 27.86
CA VAL A 127 -29.98 -9.93 28.04
C VAL A 127 -29.33 -10.70 29.19
N LEU A 128 -27.99 -10.72 29.26
CA LEU A 128 -27.29 -11.41 30.34
C LEU A 128 -27.60 -10.80 31.71
N VAL A 129 -27.69 -9.49 31.82
CA VAL A 129 -28.08 -8.79 33.07
C VAL A 129 -29.51 -9.15 33.46
N ILE A 130 -30.46 -9.17 32.50
CA ILE A 130 -31.85 -9.55 32.77
C ILE A 130 -31.97 -10.97 33.23
N VAL A 131 -31.28 -11.92 32.60
CA VAL A 131 -31.25 -13.32 32.98
C VAL A 131 -30.71 -13.51 34.42
N TRP A 132 -29.55 -12.86 34.68
CA TRP A 132 -28.91 -12.91 36.00
C TRP A 132 -29.84 -12.29 37.11
N TRP A 133 -30.52 -11.19 36.81
CA TRP A 133 -31.43 -10.55 37.75
C TRP A 133 -32.68 -11.42 38.02
N ASN A 134 -33.17 -12.07 36.95
CA ASN A 134 -34.32 -12.99 37.04
C ASN A 134 -33.95 -14.24 37.84
N GLU A 135 -32.76 -14.80 37.68
CA GLU A 135 -32.29 -15.89 38.51
C GLU A 135 -32.12 -15.55 39.99
N ARG A 136 -31.59 -14.33 40.27
CA ARG A 136 -31.49 -13.82 41.65
C ARG A 136 -32.89 -13.65 42.28
N ARG A 137 -33.84 -13.16 41.50
CA ARG A 137 -35.25 -13.01 42.00
C ARG A 137 -35.90 -14.37 42.24
N ARG A 138 -35.66 -15.37 41.41
CA ARG A 138 -36.13 -16.76 41.57
C ARG A 138 -35.56 -17.43 42.85
N LYS A 139 -34.25 -17.25 43.10
CA LYS A 139 -33.61 -17.75 44.32
C LYS A 139 -34.18 -17.12 45.58
N LYS A 140 -34.44 -15.82 45.64
CA LYS A 140 -35.06 -15.16 46.77
C LYS A 140 -36.51 -15.65 47.05
N ARG A 141 -37.30 -15.93 46.00
CA ARG A 141 -38.65 -16.49 46.15
C ARG A 141 -38.70 -17.92 46.63
N ARG A 142 -37.63 -18.72 46.32
CA ARG A 142 -37.54 -20.10 46.87
C ARG A 142 -37.17 -20.13 48.33
N SER A 143 -36.37 -19.21 48.82
CA SER A 143 -35.98 -19.12 50.24
C SER A 143 -37.16 -18.72 51.15
N GLN A 144 -38.18 -18.02 50.66
CA GLN A 144 -39.34 -17.61 51.44
C GLN A 144 -40.47 -18.64 51.49
N ARG A 145 -40.38 -19.78 50.76
CA ARG A 145 -41.36 -20.87 50.77
C ARG A 145 -40.98 -22.04 51.68
N VAL A 146 -39.84 -22.01 52.35
CA VAL A 146 -39.31 -23.07 53.20
C VAL A 146 -39.22 -22.66 54.68
N SER A 147 -39.82 -21.50 55.03
CA SER A 147 -39.99 -21.06 56.42
C SER A 147 -41.43 -21.15 56.87
#